data_1dc5ef0f15a00fe842cacb9fc97abc43
#
_entry.id   1dc5ef0f15a00fe842cacb9fc97abc43
#
_cell.length_a   1.000
_cell.length_b   1.000
_cell.length_c   1.000
_cell.angle_alpha   90.00
_cell.angle_beta   90.00
_cell.angle_gamma   90.00
#
_symmetry.space_group_name_H-M   'P 1'
#
loop_
_entity.id
_entity.type
_entity.pdbx_description
1 polymer ?
#
loop_
_entity_poly.entity_id
_entity_poly.type
_entity_poly.pdbx_seq_one_letter_code
_entity_poly.pdbx_strand_id
1 'polypeptide(L)'
;MLKSLDVGFNFAAVKPESGPRRRWCIFTSAGDQNAIHLWLQGNTQHQWDLVVAYYGDDSKEFSELAKVSSYAFRTKGGKFQILKKLVTEKPKFFDQYSHVWVCDDDIKMSAAQIDEAFAIAEFYEFWVAQPAFSPRSKISHLINEYAGSHCDYRLVNFVEENTPIFFREKLIQFLDVYDGSLTGHGNDWWYLNFFKANELGHLRNFRKTNELGRFAIIDRIQVINPHDVEKGQREIDRLQPLAERYARWVEVMIKNGLVVFPQMIFASCKISSHRIPGVPVTRFDVARRIASSPIRKLVRKYKKLSADWRKKRKATAVAGRIAQ
;
A
#
# COMPACT_ATOMS: atom_id res chain seq x y z
N MET A 1 -3.62 0.29 29.89
CA MET A 1 -2.22 0.52 30.28
C MET A 1 -1.37 -0.61 29.72
N LEU A 2 -0.87 -0.47 28.51
CA LEU A 2 0.11 -1.40 27.93
C LEU A 2 1.45 -1.07 28.57
N LYS A 3 1.99 -2.02 29.32
CA LYS A 3 3.36 -1.95 29.84
C LYS A 3 4.30 -1.77 28.65
N SER A 4 5.10 -0.71 28.65
CA SER A 4 6.20 -0.49 27.74
C SER A 4 7.17 -1.67 27.88
N LEU A 5 7.17 -2.57 26.92
CA LEU A 5 8.28 -3.48 26.73
C LEU A 5 9.38 -2.65 26.06
N ASP A 6 10.24 -2.13 26.89
CA ASP A 6 11.47 -1.44 26.52
C ASP A 6 12.51 -2.48 26.07
N VAL A 7 12.23 -3.13 24.95
CA VAL A 7 13.16 -4.04 24.29
C VAL A 7 13.59 -3.34 23.02
N GLY A 8 14.74 -2.70 23.06
CA GLY A 8 15.40 -2.18 21.88
C GLY A 8 15.52 -3.26 20.79
N PHE A 9 15.47 -2.88 19.52
CA PHE A 9 15.59 -3.85 18.43
C PHE A 9 16.94 -4.57 18.51
N ASN A 10 16.90 -5.88 18.81
CA ASN A 10 18.06 -6.75 18.75
C ASN A 10 18.09 -7.41 17.37
N PHE A 11 18.94 -6.92 16.47
CA PHE A 11 19.07 -7.49 15.14
C PHE A 11 19.81 -8.82 15.19
N ALA A 12 19.15 -9.91 14.75
CA ALA A 12 19.75 -11.22 14.55
C ALA A 12 20.59 -11.28 13.26
N ALA A 13 20.28 -10.43 12.27
CA ALA A 13 21.07 -10.24 11.06
C ALA A 13 21.32 -8.76 10.86
N VAL A 14 22.56 -8.40 10.59
CA VAL A 14 23.01 -7.07 10.20
C VAL A 14 23.94 -7.22 9.03
N LYS A 15 23.62 -6.62 7.91
CA LYS A 15 24.46 -6.64 6.71
C LYS A 15 25.84 -6.02 7.04
N PRO A 16 26.96 -6.67 6.64
CA PRO A 16 28.28 -6.06 6.73
C PRO A 16 28.35 -4.74 5.94
N GLU A 17 28.97 -3.70 6.49
CA GLU A 17 29.13 -2.40 5.84
C GLU A 17 29.97 -2.45 4.54
N SER A 18 30.70 -3.53 4.29
CA SER A 18 31.62 -3.73 3.19
C SER A 18 30.96 -4.09 1.83
N GLY A 19 29.63 -4.27 1.77
CA GLY A 19 28.91 -4.60 0.53
C GLY A 19 28.57 -3.37 -0.32
N PRO A 20 28.24 -3.56 -1.63
CA PRO A 20 27.79 -2.47 -2.46
C PRO A 20 26.52 -1.86 -1.86
N ARG A 21 26.46 -0.51 -1.83
CA ARG A 21 25.35 0.24 -1.27
C ARG A 21 24.10 0.00 -2.13
N ARG A 22 23.07 -0.61 -1.54
CA ARG A 22 21.80 -0.83 -2.24
C ARG A 22 20.91 0.38 -2.12
N ARG A 23 20.16 0.67 -3.20
CA ARG A 23 19.38 1.90 -3.32
C ARG A 23 17.98 1.78 -2.74
N TRP A 24 17.48 0.55 -2.61
CA TRP A 24 16.10 0.26 -2.25
C TRP A 24 16.05 -0.68 -1.05
N CYS A 25 14.92 -0.68 -0.37
CA CYS A 25 14.67 -1.52 0.79
C CYS A 25 13.27 -2.12 0.72
N ILE A 26 13.15 -3.42 0.97
CA ILE A 26 11.87 -4.05 1.31
C ILE A 26 11.84 -4.20 2.82
N PHE A 27 10.80 -3.64 3.43
CA PHE A 27 10.45 -3.91 4.81
C PHE A 27 9.21 -4.78 4.88
N THR A 28 9.28 -5.89 5.62
CA THR A 28 8.14 -6.78 5.83
C THR A 28 8.05 -7.23 7.28
N SER A 29 6.80 -7.39 7.76
CA SER A 29 6.53 -8.15 8.98
C SER A 29 6.18 -9.57 8.56
N ALA A 30 6.98 -10.56 8.97
CA ALA A 30 6.85 -11.93 8.50
C ALA A 30 6.48 -12.91 9.62
N GLY A 31 5.60 -13.85 9.29
CA GLY A 31 5.24 -14.99 10.14
C GLY A 31 5.88 -16.30 9.68
N ASP A 32 5.41 -17.39 10.30
CA ASP A 32 5.88 -18.75 9.99
C ASP A 32 5.50 -19.19 8.57
N GLN A 33 4.41 -18.66 8.05
CA GLN A 33 3.97 -18.88 6.67
C GLN A 33 4.14 -17.58 5.89
N ASN A 34 5.10 -17.54 4.98
CA ASN A 34 5.43 -16.36 4.18
C ASN A 34 5.82 -16.74 2.73
N ALA A 35 5.89 -15.76 1.85
CA ALA A 35 6.28 -15.94 0.45
C ALA A 35 7.68 -15.39 0.14
N ILE A 36 8.47 -15.03 1.14
CA ILE A 36 9.77 -14.35 0.99
C ILE A 36 10.75 -15.17 0.14
N HIS A 37 10.68 -16.50 0.22
CA HIS A 37 11.50 -17.38 -0.61
C HIS A 37 11.28 -17.15 -2.12
N LEU A 38 10.09 -16.75 -2.56
CA LEU A 38 9.80 -16.42 -3.95
C LEU A 38 10.46 -15.09 -4.35
N TRP A 39 10.58 -14.14 -3.43
CA TRP A 39 11.20 -12.84 -3.69
C TRP A 39 12.69 -12.95 -4.01
N LEU A 40 13.33 -14.01 -3.56
CA LEU A 40 14.76 -14.24 -3.67
C LEU A 40 15.12 -15.19 -4.83
N GLN A 41 14.11 -15.80 -5.50
CA GLN A 41 14.35 -16.71 -6.59
C GLN A 41 14.86 -16.00 -7.85
N GLY A 42 15.89 -16.55 -8.46
CA GLY A 42 16.33 -16.23 -9.82
C GLY A 42 17.24 -15.01 -9.98
N ASN A 43 17.44 -14.19 -8.94
CA ASN A 43 18.38 -13.06 -9.01
C ASN A 43 19.17 -12.92 -7.71
N THR A 44 20.48 -13.20 -7.79
CA THR A 44 21.42 -13.05 -6.68
C THR A 44 22.04 -11.64 -6.57
N GLN A 45 21.77 -10.76 -7.55
CA GLN A 45 22.36 -9.40 -7.63
C GLN A 45 21.30 -8.30 -7.56
N HIS A 46 20.21 -8.53 -6.77
CA HIS A 46 19.17 -7.52 -6.57
C HIS A 46 19.70 -6.23 -5.91
N GLN A 47 19.08 -5.09 -6.24
CA GLN A 47 19.50 -3.76 -5.81
C GLN A 47 18.79 -3.29 -4.51
N TRP A 48 18.17 -4.18 -3.77
CA TRP A 48 17.42 -3.88 -2.55
C TRP A 48 17.91 -4.71 -1.36
N ASP A 49 17.80 -4.12 -0.20
CA ASP A 49 17.98 -4.80 1.07
C ASP A 49 16.65 -5.33 1.58
N LEU A 50 16.67 -6.50 2.22
CA LEU A 50 15.51 -7.10 2.86
C LEU A 50 15.60 -6.89 4.37
N VAL A 51 14.57 -6.26 4.93
CA VAL A 51 14.39 -6.05 6.38
C VAL A 51 13.19 -6.85 6.84
N VAL A 52 13.43 -7.84 7.69
CA VAL A 52 12.42 -8.74 8.22
C VAL A 52 12.17 -8.47 9.70
N ALA A 53 10.96 -8.04 10.00
CA ALA A 53 10.43 -7.97 11.36
C ALA A 53 9.61 -9.24 11.63
N TYR A 54 10.22 -10.25 12.24
CA TYR A 54 9.59 -11.55 12.38
C TYR A 54 8.68 -11.61 13.62
N TYR A 55 7.41 -11.93 13.40
CA TYR A 55 6.41 -12.10 14.45
C TYR A 55 6.01 -13.55 14.72
N GLY A 56 6.46 -14.49 13.89
CA GLY A 56 6.21 -15.92 14.07
C GLY A 56 6.88 -16.51 15.31
N ASP A 57 6.54 -17.74 15.61
CA ASP A 57 7.03 -18.46 16.78
C ASP A 57 8.07 -19.54 16.42
N ASP A 58 8.18 -19.96 15.15
CA ASP A 58 9.14 -20.94 14.66
C ASP A 58 10.57 -20.36 14.61
N SER A 59 11.44 -20.88 15.47
CA SER A 59 12.83 -20.45 15.52
C SER A 59 13.67 -20.92 14.34
N LYS A 60 13.27 -22.00 13.67
CA LYS A 60 13.94 -22.49 12.46
C LYS A 60 13.64 -21.55 11.29
N GLU A 61 12.35 -21.22 11.09
CA GLU A 61 11.94 -20.27 10.05
C GLU A 61 12.61 -18.90 10.24
N PHE A 62 12.63 -18.37 11.47
CA PHE A 62 13.37 -17.15 11.77
C PHE A 62 14.85 -17.23 11.39
N SER A 63 15.50 -18.35 11.71
CA SER A 63 16.91 -18.54 11.39
C SER A 63 17.17 -18.58 9.88
N GLU A 64 16.29 -19.21 9.12
CA GLU A 64 16.40 -19.23 7.65
C GLU A 64 16.17 -17.83 7.05
N LEU A 65 15.16 -17.11 7.51
CA LEU A 65 14.92 -15.73 7.10
C LEU A 65 16.10 -14.80 7.43
N ALA A 66 16.70 -14.96 8.61
CA ALA A 66 17.86 -14.16 9.02
C ALA A 66 19.10 -14.38 8.13
N LYS A 67 19.30 -15.61 7.60
CA LYS A 67 20.42 -15.89 6.69
C LYS A 67 20.31 -15.15 5.35
N VAL A 68 19.09 -14.90 4.88
CA VAL A 68 18.82 -14.32 3.56
C VAL A 68 18.47 -12.82 3.62
N SER A 69 18.24 -12.29 4.83
CA SER A 69 17.89 -10.90 5.04
C SER A 69 19.13 -10.02 5.24
N SER A 70 19.03 -8.75 4.86
CA SER A 70 20.04 -7.75 5.23
C SER A 70 19.92 -7.36 6.71
N TYR A 71 18.69 -7.33 7.22
CA TYR A 71 18.38 -7.09 8.64
C TYR A 71 17.22 -7.98 9.06
N ALA A 72 17.33 -8.66 10.21
CA ALA A 72 16.27 -9.45 10.78
C ALA A 72 16.19 -9.29 12.29
N PHE A 73 15.00 -9.17 12.84
CA PHE A 73 14.75 -9.07 14.27
C PHE A 73 13.38 -9.63 14.64
N ARG A 74 13.22 -10.09 15.88
CA ARG A 74 11.93 -10.57 16.39
C ARG A 74 11.14 -9.42 17.01
N THR A 75 9.86 -9.31 16.67
CA THR A 75 8.94 -8.34 17.26
C THR A 75 7.49 -8.72 16.98
N LYS A 76 6.57 -8.28 17.81
CA LYS A 76 5.12 -8.42 17.59
C LYS A 76 4.53 -7.04 17.30
N GLY A 77 3.49 -6.97 16.46
CA GLY A 77 2.78 -5.72 16.13
C GLY A 77 2.38 -5.64 14.67
N GLY A 78 1.61 -4.61 14.33
CA GLY A 78 1.28 -4.28 12.95
C GLY A 78 2.49 -3.69 12.20
N LYS A 79 2.55 -3.92 10.91
CA LYS A 79 3.66 -3.52 10.02
C LYS A 79 4.07 -2.05 10.20
N PHE A 80 3.12 -1.13 10.14
CA PHE A 80 3.39 0.31 10.33
C PHE A 80 3.72 0.69 11.78
N GLN A 81 3.20 -0.03 12.77
CA GLN A 81 3.59 0.15 14.18
C GLN A 81 5.06 -0.18 14.39
N ILE A 82 5.52 -1.28 13.81
CA ILE A 82 6.91 -1.70 13.88
C ILE A 82 7.82 -0.71 13.15
N LEU A 83 7.40 -0.23 11.96
CA LEU A 83 8.12 0.81 11.23
C LEU A 83 8.26 2.10 12.04
N LYS A 84 7.17 2.57 12.66
CA LYS A 84 7.19 3.75 13.53
C LYS A 84 8.18 3.58 14.66
N LYS A 85 8.15 2.45 15.34
CA LYS A 85 9.10 2.12 16.42
C LYS A 85 10.53 2.11 15.89
N LEU A 86 10.80 1.44 14.76
CA LEU A 86 12.12 1.35 14.14
C LEU A 86 12.70 2.74 13.83
N VAL A 87 11.92 3.62 13.21
CA VAL A 87 12.36 4.98 12.87
C VAL A 87 12.56 5.82 14.14
N THR A 88 11.73 5.64 15.15
CA THR A 88 11.89 6.34 16.43
C THR A 88 13.19 5.95 17.15
N GLU A 89 13.52 4.65 17.20
CA GLU A 89 14.73 4.16 17.86
C GLU A 89 16.00 4.34 17.01
N LYS A 90 15.86 4.29 15.68
CA LYS A 90 16.95 4.41 14.70
C LYS A 90 16.58 5.38 13.58
N PRO A 91 16.58 6.71 13.83
CA PRO A 91 16.05 7.70 12.89
C PRO A 91 16.72 7.71 11.52
N LYS A 92 17.97 7.27 11.43
CA LYS A 92 18.76 7.22 10.18
C LYS A 92 18.73 5.87 9.48
N PHE A 93 17.91 4.91 9.94
CA PHE A 93 17.91 3.54 9.42
C PHE A 93 17.65 3.49 7.90
N PHE A 94 16.74 4.32 7.41
CA PHE A 94 16.39 4.35 6.00
C PHE A 94 17.15 5.40 5.16
N ASP A 95 18.08 6.17 5.70
CA ASP A 95 18.72 7.30 5.01
C ASP A 95 19.49 6.91 3.75
N GLN A 96 19.97 5.68 3.68
CA GLN A 96 20.70 5.18 2.51
C GLN A 96 19.80 4.80 1.32
N TYR A 97 18.49 4.66 1.52
CA TYR A 97 17.57 4.19 0.50
C TYR A 97 16.81 5.34 -0.16
N SER A 98 16.55 5.24 -1.46
CA SER A 98 15.66 6.17 -2.18
C SER A 98 14.20 5.80 -2.00
N HIS A 99 13.90 4.50 -2.00
CA HIS A 99 12.55 3.96 -1.85
C HIS A 99 12.51 2.82 -0.84
N VAL A 100 11.38 2.72 -0.13
CA VAL A 100 11.08 1.65 0.82
C VAL A 100 9.75 1.00 0.43
N TRP A 101 9.79 -0.29 0.16
CA TRP A 101 8.60 -1.09 -0.10
C TRP A 101 8.11 -1.72 1.21
N VAL A 102 6.97 -1.28 1.68
CA VAL A 102 6.33 -1.78 2.91
C VAL A 102 5.36 -2.88 2.52
N CYS A 103 5.84 -4.13 2.45
CA CYS A 103 5.13 -5.25 1.84
C CYS A 103 4.60 -6.23 2.89
N ASP A 104 3.41 -6.82 2.65
CA ASP A 104 2.96 -8.00 3.39
C ASP A 104 3.78 -9.21 2.95
N ASP A 105 4.08 -10.10 3.89
CA ASP A 105 4.98 -11.24 3.71
C ASP A 105 4.40 -12.37 2.84
N ASP A 106 3.11 -12.32 2.55
CA ASP A 106 2.38 -13.32 1.76
C ASP A 106 2.23 -12.95 0.27
N ILE A 107 2.64 -11.77 -0.15
CA ILE A 107 2.57 -11.33 -1.55
C ILE A 107 3.52 -12.18 -2.41
N LYS A 108 2.97 -12.88 -3.41
CA LYS A 108 3.75 -13.72 -4.32
C LYS A 108 4.28 -12.88 -5.48
N MET A 109 5.60 -12.75 -5.58
CA MET A 109 6.32 -12.00 -6.61
C MET A 109 7.74 -12.54 -6.74
N SER A 110 8.41 -12.26 -7.86
CA SER A 110 9.81 -12.64 -8.10
C SER A 110 10.77 -11.48 -7.87
N ALA A 111 12.07 -11.78 -7.72
CA ALA A 111 13.12 -10.76 -7.61
C ALA A 111 13.11 -9.78 -8.80
N ALA A 112 12.91 -10.28 -10.03
CA ALA A 112 12.85 -9.43 -11.21
C ALA A 112 11.67 -8.46 -11.21
N GLN A 113 10.50 -8.89 -10.71
CA GLN A 113 9.33 -8.01 -10.54
C GLN A 113 9.60 -6.94 -9.49
N ILE A 114 10.31 -7.27 -8.43
CA ILE A 114 10.70 -6.33 -7.38
C ILE A 114 11.65 -5.26 -7.94
N ASP A 115 12.71 -5.68 -8.63
CA ASP A 115 13.69 -4.76 -9.23
C ASP A 115 13.02 -3.81 -10.23
N GLU A 116 12.13 -4.34 -11.09
CA GLU A 116 11.41 -3.52 -12.09
C GLU A 116 10.41 -2.56 -11.41
N ALA A 117 9.73 -2.97 -10.34
CA ALA A 117 8.80 -2.11 -9.60
C ALA A 117 9.51 -0.91 -8.98
N PHE A 118 10.64 -1.15 -8.33
CA PHE A 118 11.46 -0.08 -7.76
C PHE A 118 11.99 0.85 -8.83
N ALA A 119 12.52 0.30 -9.94
CA ALA A 119 13.04 1.10 -11.05
C ALA A 119 11.98 2.03 -11.64
N ILE A 120 10.74 1.55 -11.81
CA ILE A 120 9.62 2.35 -12.30
C ILE A 120 9.23 3.41 -11.26
N ALA A 121 9.10 3.04 -9.97
CA ALA A 121 8.73 3.96 -8.91
C ALA A 121 9.73 5.11 -8.78
N GLU A 122 11.04 4.80 -8.87
CA GLU A 122 12.12 5.78 -8.80
C GLU A 122 12.18 6.66 -10.04
N PHE A 123 12.09 6.08 -11.23
CA PHE A 123 12.18 6.82 -12.50
C PHE A 123 11.08 7.87 -12.64
N TYR A 124 9.85 7.54 -12.21
CA TYR A 124 8.69 8.44 -12.26
C TYR A 124 8.51 9.25 -10.98
N GLU A 125 9.41 9.11 -10.00
CA GLU A 125 9.38 9.83 -8.72
C GLU A 125 8.04 9.71 -8.00
N PHE A 126 7.43 8.52 -8.00
CA PHE A 126 6.18 8.31 -7.29
C PHE A 126 6.36 8.44 -5.78
N TRP A 127 5.44 9.16 -5.15
CA TRP A 127 5.43 9.27 -3.68
C TRP A 127 5.03 7.96 -3.03
N VAL A 128 3.98 7.34 -3.57
CA VAL A 128 3.53 6.02 -3.19
C VAL A 128 3.04 5.28 -4.44
N ALA A 129 3.56 4.10 -4.67
CA ALA A 129 3.11 3.24 -5.76
C ALA A 129 2.91 1.81 -5.25
N GLN A 130 2.23 0.99 -6.01
CA GLN A 130 2.18 -0.46 -5.81
C GLN A 130 2.09 -1.18 -7.15
N PRO A 131 2.54 -2.44 -7.28
CA PRO A 131 2.21 -3.27 -8.42
C PRO A 131 0.71 -3.57 -8.47
N ALA A 132 0.19 -3.84 -9.66
CA ALA A 132 -1.18 -4.29 -9.83
C ALA A 132 -1.35 -5.72 -9.27
N PHE A 133 -2.51 -6.00 -8.70
CA PHE A 133 -2.86 -7.37 -8.36
C PHE A 133 -3.37 -8.12 -9.59
N SER A 134 -2.85 -9.34 -9.79
CA SER A 134 -3.36 -10.26 -10.79
C SER A 134 -4.86 -10.52 -10.58
N PRO A 135 -5.66 -10.75 -11.63
CA PRO A 135 -7.07 -11.16 -11.48
C PRO A 135 -7.30 -12.44 -10.65
N ARG A 136 -6.25 -13.22 -10.39
CA ARG A 136 -6.29 -14.40 -9.50
C ARG A 136 -6.08 -14.07 -8.03
N SER A 137 -5.84 -12.80 -7.72
CA SER A 137 -5.58 -12.33 -6.36
C SER A 137 -6.86 -12.09 -5.58
N LYS A 138 -6.76 -12.09 -4.26
CA LYS A 138 -7.75 -11.42 -3.42
C LYS A 138 -7.71 -9.93 -3.71
N ILE A 139 -8.80 -9.37 -4.22
CA ILE A 139 -8.95 -7.96 -4.58
C ILE A 139 -9.88 -7.29 -3.57
N SER A 140 -9.32 -6.48 -2.67
CA SER A 140 -10.10 -5.68 -1.72
C SER A 140 -10.63 -4.39 -2.36
N HIS A 141 -9.82 -3.80 -3.26
CA HIS A 141 -10.14 -2.58 -3.96
C HIS A 141 -9.92 -2.77 -5.48
N LEU A 142 -10.99 -2.65 -6.27
CA LEU A 142 -10.95 -2.89 -7.72
C LEU A 142 -9.94 -1.99 -8.46
N ILE A 143 -9.60 -0.84 -7.92
CA ILE A 143 -8.59 0.05 -8.49
C ILE A 143 -7.20 -0.62 -8.55
N ASN A 144 -6.93 -1.58 -7.67
CA ASN A 144 -5.63 -2.27 -7.58
C ASN A 144 -5.53 -3.48 -8.53
N GLU A 145 -6.66 -3.89 -9.15
CA GLU A 145 -6.64 -4.98 -10.12
C GLU A 145 -5.93 -4.56 -11.41
N TYR A 146 -5.21 -5.50 -12.00
CA TYR A 146 -4.55 -5.33 -13.30
C TYR A 146 -5.51 -4.85 -14.39
N ALA A 147 -5.21 -3.72 -15.00
CA ALA A 147 -6.10 -3.08 -15.96
C ALA A 147 -5.93 -3.57 -17.40
N GLY A 148 -5.00 -4.48 -17.66
CA GLY A 148 -4.72 -4.99 -19.00
C GLY A 148 -3.42 -4.45 -19.62
N SER A 149 -2.93 -5.09 -20.67
CA SER A 149 -1.64 -4.78 -21.34
C SER A 149 -1.58 -3.44 -22.06
N HIS A 150 -2.67 -2.68 -22.02
CA HIS A 150 -2.77 -1.39 -22.70
C HIS A 150 -2.16 -0.22 -21.91
N CYS A 151 -1.84 -0.42 -20.64
CA CYS A 151 -1.11 0.55 -19.82
C CYS A 151 -0.03 -0.15 -19.02
N ASP A 152 1.02 0.57 -18.68
CA ASP A 152 2.11 0.08 -17.84
C ASP A 152 1.98 0.59 -16.42
N TYR A 153 1.37 1.77 -16.24
CA TYR A 153 0.96 2.27 -14.93
C TYR A 153 -0.25 3.21 -15.03
N ARG A 154 -0.98 3.32 -13.94
CA ARG A 154 -2.10 4.26 -13.77
C ARG A 154 -1.79 5.26 -12.67
N LEU A 155 -2.07 6.54 -12.94
CA LEU A 155 -2.06 7.57 -11.92
C LEU A 155 -3.39 7.54 -11.16
N VAL A 156 -3.34 7.45 -9.84
CA VAL A 156 -4.51 7.19 -9.00
C VAL A 156 -4.51 8.10 -7.77
N ASN A 157 -5.60 8.07 -7.00
CA ASN A 157 -5.65 8.66 -5.66
C ASN A 157 -5.67 7.61 -4.54
N PHE A 158 -5.48 6.34 -4.86
CA PHE A 158 -5.53 5.25 -3.89
C PHE A 158 -4.44 4.22 -4.15
N VAL A 159 -3.68 3.91 -3.12
CA VAL A 159 -2.69 2.83 -3.04
C VAL A 159 -2.93 2.10 -1.72
N GLU A 160 -3.06 0.77 -1.77
CA GLU A 160 -3.45 -0.07 -0.62
C GLU A 160 -2.26 -0.34 0.31
N GLU A 161 -2.52 -0.52 1.61
CA GLU A 161 -1.49 -0.75 2.64
C GLU A 161 -0.76 -2.10 2.53
N ASN A 162 -1.27 -3.05 1.72
CA ASN A 162 -0.70 -4.39 1.63
C ASN A 162 0.69 -4.41 0.98
N THR A 163 0.95 -3.51 0.01
CA THR A 163 2.18 -3.57 -0.79
C THR A 163 2.63 -2.21 -1.34
N PRO A 164 2.60 -1.12 -0.55
CA PRO A 164 3.00 0.20 -1.03
C PRO A 164 4.52 0.36 -1.10
N ILE A 165 4.99 0.92 -2.20
CA ILE A 165 6.36 1.41 -2.41
C ILE A 165 6.36 2.90 -2.14
N PHE A 166 7.03 3.34 -1.10
CA PHE A 166 7.15 4.75 -0.76
C PHE A 166 8.47 5.33 -1.26
N PHE A 167 8.44 6.54 -1.80
CA PHE A 167 9.61 7.40 -1.75
C PHE A 167 9.98 7.61 -0.28
N ARG A 168 11.25 7.36 0.09
CA ARG A 168 11.69 7.30 1.49
C ARG A 168 11.24 8.50 2.32
N GLU A 169 11.40 9.71 1.78
CA GLU A 169 11.03 10.93 2.51
C GLU A 169 9.53 10.98 2.81
N LYS A 170 8.70 10.46 1.91
CA LYS A 170 7.25 10.38 2.13
C LYS A 170 6.89 9.36 3.21
N LEU A 171 7.58 8.23 3.25
CA LEU A 171 7.40 7.27 4.35
C LEU A 171 7.73 7.93 5.69
N ILE A 172 8.88 8.61 5.80
CA ILE A 172 9.29 9.26 7.05
C ILE A 172 8.28 10.35 7.44
N GLN A 173 7.88 11.23 6.52
CA GLN A 173 6.86 12.26 6.76
C GLN A 173 5.55 11.66 7.28
N PHE A 174 5.11 10.53 6.72
CA PHE A 174 3.92 9.84 7.21
C PHE A 174 4.14 9.25 8.61
N LEU A 175 5.26 8.56 8.82
CA LEU A 175 5.58 7.98 10.12
C LEU A 175 5.72 9.03 11.23
N ASP A 176 6.12 10.26 10.91
CA ASP A 176 6.18 11.36 11.89
C ASP A 176 4.79 11.72 12.45
N VAL A 177 3.75 11.67 11.63
CA VAL A 177 2.36 11.97 12.06
C VAL A 177 1.59 10.73 12.51
N TYR A 178 2.01 9.54 12.13
CA TYR A 178 1.39 8.29 12.52
C TYR A 178 1.69 7.99 13.99
N ASP A 179 0.65 7.82 14.81
CA ASP A 179 0.76 7.63 16.26
C ASP A 179 0.92 6.17 16.71
N GLY A 180 0.99 5.22 15.77
CA GLY A 180 1.10 3.79 16.08
C GLY A 180 -0.21 3.14 16.53
N SER A 181 -1.34 3.81 16.42
CA SER A 181 -2.60 3.32 16.97
C SER A 181 -3.31 2.27 16.11
N LEU A 182 -2.98 2.17 14.80
CA LEU A 182 -3.60 1.23 13.87
C LEU A 182 -2.72 0.00 13.66
N THR A 183 -3.30 -1.18 13.83
CA THR A 183 -2.58 -2.47 13.70
C THR A 183 -2.54 -3.02 12.28
N GLY A 184 -3.32 -2.52 11.35
CA GLY A 184 -3.33 -3.00 9.96
C GLY A 184 -4.70 -2.87 9.32
N HIS A 185 -5.42 -1.79 9.64
CA HIS A 185 -6.64 -1.40 8.95
C HIS A 185 -6.75 0.11 8.98
N GLY A 186 -6.79 0.73 7.78
CA GLY A 186 -6.95 2.17 7.63
C GLY A 186 -5.65 2.97 7.53
N ASN A 187 -4.47 2.33 7.57
CA ASN A 187 -3.21 3.01 7.36
C ASN A 187 -3.13 3.64 5.97
N ASP A 188 -3.68 2.95 4.94
CA ASP A 188 -3.81 3.49 3.58
C ASP A 188 -4.62 4.80 3.56
N TRP A 189 -5.79 4.82 4.17
CA TRP A 189 -6.57 6.03 4.27
C TRP A 189 -5.85 7.14 5.03
N TRP A 190 -5.04 6.80 6.04
CA TRP A 190 -4.29 7.81 6.80
C TRP A 190 -3.21 8.46 5.94
N TYR A 191 -2.31 7.70 5.31
CA TYR A 191 -1.28 8.34 4.48
C TYR A 191 -1.86 9.02 3.23
N LEU A 192 -2.94 8.50 2.65
CA LEU A 192 -3.59 9.15 1.51
C LEU A 192 -4.25 10.49 1.90
N ASN A 193 -4.87 10.59 3.09
CA ASN A 193 -5.38 11.87 3.61
C ASN A 193 -4.24 12.82 3.95
N PHE A 194 -3.20 12.34 4.60
CA PHE A 194 -2.03 13.15 4.96
C PHE A 194 -1.37 13.78 3.71
N PHE A 195 -1.25 13.03 2.64
CA PHE A 195 -0.73 13.53 1.36
C PHE A 195 -1.80 14.19 0.48
N LYS A 196 -3.02 14.39 0.98
CA LYS A 196 -4.12 15.06 0.29
C LYS A 196 -4.48 14.43 -1.07
N ALA A 197 -4.41 13.11 -1.16
CA ALA A 197 -4.69 12.37 -2.39
C ALA A 197 -6.10 12.61 -2.95
N ASN A 198 -7.09 12.94 -2.10
CA ASN A 198 -8.45 13.28 -2.50
C ASN A 198 -8.56 14.66 -3.18
N GLU A 199 -7.66 15.60 -2.90
CA GLU A 199 -7.69 16.94 -3.51
C GLU A 199 -7.28 16.90 -4.99
N LEU A 200 -6.48 15.88 -5.39
CA LEU A 200 -6.04 15.68 -6.76
C LEU A 200 -7.21 15.56 -7.75
N GLY A 201 -8.35 15.01 -7.31
CA GLY A 201 -9.56 14.85 -8.14
C GLY A 201 -10.33 16.15 -8.41
N HIS A 202 -10.09 17.21 -7.67
CA HIS A 202 -10.77 18.49 -7.80
C HIS A 202 -10.02 19.50 -8.68
N LEU A 203 -8.79 19.20 -9.04
CA LEU A 203 -7.96 20.10 -9.84
C LEU A 203 -8.44 20.12 -11.30
N ARG A 204 -9.25 21.11 -11.66
CA ARG A 204 -9.64 21.39 -13.06
C ARG A 204 -8.44 21.66 -13.98
N ASN A 205 -7.27 21.94 -13.43
CA ASN A 205 -6.04 22.26 -14.14
C ASN A 205 -4.98 21.16 -13.97
N PHE A 206 -5.20 20.00 -14.54
CA PHE A 206 -4.29 18.85 -14.61
C PHE A 206 -2.86 19.18 -15.09
N ARG A 207 -2.68 20.35 -15.73
CA ARG A 207 -1.39 20.77 -16.30
C ARG A 207 -0.54 21.64 -15.37
N LYS A 208 -1.01 22.04 -14.18
CA LYS A 208 -0.33 23.04 -13.35
C LYS A 208 0.27 22.51 -12.04
N THR A 209 -0.02 21.27 -11.62
CA THR A 209 0.53 20.73 -10.39
C THR A 209 1.45 19.57 -10.71
N ASN A 210 2.74 19.76 -10.46
CA ASN A 210 3.76 18.69 -10.46
C ASN A 210 3.46 17.56 -9.45
N GLU A 211 2.33 17.64 -8.74
CA GLU A 211 1.91 16.69 -7.71
C GLU A 211 0.96 15.61 -8.23
N LEU A 212 0.35 15.84 -9.40
CA LEU A 212 -0.54 14.89 -10.06
C LEU A 212 0.25 13.74 -10.61
N GLY A 213 0.49 12.71 -10.25
CA GLY A 213 1.33 11.62 -10.75
C GLY A 213 2.18 11.00 -9.65
N ARG A 214 1.94 11.41 -8.41
CA ARG A 214 2.73 10.94 -7.29
C ARG A 214 2.19 9.65 -6.65
N PHE A 215 0.96 9.22 -7.04
CA PHE A 215 0.37 7.94 -6.63
C PHE A 215 0.10 7.08 -7.85
N ALA A 216 0.57 5.84 -7.85
CA ALA A 216 0.45 4.98 -9.02
C ALA A 216 0.16 3.51 -8.70
N ILE A 217 -0.57 2.87 -9.62
CA ILE A 217 -0.62 1.41 -9.74
C ILE A 217 0.24 1.02 -10.95
N ILE A 218 1.25 0.20 -10.74
CA ILE A 218 2.18 -0.26 -11.77
C ILE A 218 1.61 -1.53 -12.41
N ASP A 219 0.87 -1.36 -13.52
CA ASP A 219 0.20 -2.46 -14.22
C ASP A 219 1.18 -3.38 -14.96
N ARG A 220 2.36 -2.87 -15.32
CA ARG A 220 3.41 -3.66 -15.96
C ARG A 220 3.85 -4.84 -15.09
N ILE A 221 3.67 -4.74 -13.79
CA ILE A 221 4.02 -5.77 -12.82
C ILE A 221 2.76 -6.26 -12.13
N GLN A 222 2.52 -7.56 -12.23
CA GLN A 222 1.40 -8.22 -11.60
C GLN A 222 1.91 -9.11 -10.48
N VAL A 223 1.45 -8.86 -9.26
CA VAL A 223 1.72 -9.69 -8.09
C VAL A 223 0.46 -10.42 -7.65
N ILE A 224 0.60 -11.45 -6.83
CA ILE A 224 -0.55 -12.21 -6.31
C ILE A 224 -0.66 -11.95 -4.80
N ASN A 225 -1.78 -11.34 -4.39
CA ASN A 225 -2.23 -11.33 -3.02
C ASN A 225 -3.07 -12.60 -2.80
N PRO A 226 -2.62 -13.59 -2.01
CA PRO A 226 -3.32 -14.86 -1.87
C PRO A 226 -4.68 -14.68 -1.17
N HIS A 227 -5.63 -15.59 -1.48
CA HIS A 227 -6.93 -15.61 -0.81
C HIS A 227 -6.78 -16.03 0.66
N ASP A 228 -7.74 -15.62 1.51
CA ASP A 228 -7.68 -15.88 2.95
C ASP A 228 -7.59 -17.38 3.30
N VAL A 229 -8.20 -18.24 2.48
CA VAL A 229 -8.12 -19.70 2.64
C VAL A 229 -6.70 -20.25 2.46
N GLU A 230 -5.83 -19.52 1.75
CA GLU A 230 -4.42 -19.88 1.52
C GLU A 230 -3.50 -19.37 2.66
N LYS A 231 -3.95 -18.37 3.41
CA LYS A 231 -3.13 -17.65 4.39
C LYS A 231 -3.08 -18.31 5.78
N GLY A 232 -3.98 -19.27 6.03
CA GLY A 232 -4.12 -19.85 7.36
C GLY A 232 -4.58 -18.82 8.41
N GLN A 233 -4.31 -19.11 9.67
CA GLN A 233 -4.65 -18.21 10.77
C GLN A 233 -3.61 -17.08 10.87
N ARG A 234 -4.04 -15.84 10.65
CA ARG A 234 -3.16 -14.68 10.68
C ARG A 234 -2.86 -14.23 12.12
N GLU A 235 -1.61 -13.93 12.39
CA GLU A 235 -1.19 -13.43 13.71
C GLU A 235 -1.88 -12.10 14.08
N ILE A 236 -2.14 -11.25 13.09
CA ILE A 236 -2.82 -9.98 13.32
C ILE A 236 -4.23 -10.16 13.90
N ASP A 237 -4.91 -11.26 13.55
CA ASP A 237 -6.24 -11.59 14.08
C ASP A 237 -6.17 -12.10 15.52
N ARG A 238 -5.02 -12.68 15.94
CA ARG A 238 -4.73 -13.04 17.33
C ARG A 238 -4.36 -11.82 18.18
N LEU A 239 -3.58 -10.89 17.60
CA LEU A 239 -3.19 -9.64 18.27
C LEU A 239 -4.39 -8.72 18.50
N GLN A 240 -5.24 -8.59 17.50
CA GLN A 240 -6.44 -7.76 17.55
C GLN A 240 -7.50 -8.28 16.59
N PRO A 241 -8.68 -8.71 17.07
CA PRO A 241 -9.79 -9.14 16.22
C PRO A 241 -10.20 -8.08 15.20
N LEU A 242 -10.69 -8.50 14.03
CA LEU A 242 -11.05 -7.58 12.93
C LEU A 242 -12.06 -6.51 13.36
N ALA A 243 -13.03 -6.87 14.20
CA ALA A 243 -14.04 -5.91 14.69
C ALA A 243 -13.41 -4.79 15.54
N GLU A 244 -12.42 -5.12 16.37
CA GLU A 244 -11.69 -4.14 17.17
C GLU A 244 -10.80 -3.25 16.31
N ARG A 245 -10.12 -3.82 15.30
CA ARG A 245 -9.32 -3.05 14.33
C ARG A 245 -10.20 -2.05 13.58
N TYR A 246 -11.41 -2.47 13.18
CA TYR A 246 -12.35 -1.58 12.52
C TYR A 246 -12.87 -0.48 13.47
N ALA A 247 -13.23 -0.81 14.70
CA ALA A 247 -13.64 0.18 15.71
C ALA A 247 -12.51 1.19 15.94
N ARG A 248 -11.29 0.73 16.10
CA ARG A 248 -10.11 1.58 16.26
C ARG A 248 -9.87 2.49 15.06
N TRP A 249 -10.05 1.97 13.86
CA TRP A 249 -9.98 2.79 12.64
C TRP A 249 -11.00 3.93 12.67
N VAL A 250 -12.26 3.65 13.03
CA VAL A 250 -13.31 4.67 13.13
C VAL A 250 -12.94 5.76 14.15
N GLU A 251 -12.43 5.40 15.32
CA GLU A 251 -11.95 6.34 16.33
C GLU A 251 -10.84 7.24 15.79
N VAL A 252 -9.84 6.65 15.15
CA VAL A 252 -8.69 7.36 14.58
C VAL A 252 -9.14 8.29 13.45
N MET A 253 -10.06 7.83 12.60
CA MET A 253 -10.63 8.61 11.51
C MET A 253 -11.32 9.87 12.04
N ILE A 254 -12.15 9.72 13.07
CA ILE A 254 -12.86 10.85 13.70
C ILE A 254 -11.86 11.81 14.36
N LYS A 255 -10.94 11.27 15.17
CA LYS A 255 -9.94 12.05 15.92
C LYS A 255 -9.07 12.93 15.02
N ASN A 256 -8.69 12.39 13.84
CA ASN A 256 -7.76 13.06 12.93
C ASN A 256 -8.45 13.71 11.72
N GLY A 257 -9.78 13.72 11.66
CA GLY A 257 -10.54 14.28 10.54
C GLY A 257 -10.28 13.58 9.20
N LEU A 258 -9.95 12.28 9.24
CA LEU A 258 -9.68 11.50 8.03
C LEU A 258 -10.99 11.19 7.31
N VAL A 259 -10.94 11.13 5.98
CA VAL A 259 -12.11 10.85 5.15
C VAL A 259 -11.84 9.68 4.21
N VAL A 260 -12.86 8.87 4.00
CA VAL A 260 -12.89 7.85 2.94
C VAL A 260 -13.47 8.52 1.70
N PHE A 261 -12.71 8.55 0.62
CA PHE A 261 -13.10 9.22 -0.62
C PHE A 261 -13.23 8.22 -1.78
N PRO A 262 -13.94 8.59 -2.87
CA PRO A 262 -14.03 7.76 -4.06
C PRO A 262 -12.66 7.50 -4.69
N GLN A 263 -12.36 6.24 -4.96
CA GLN A 263 -11.14 5.85 -5.67
C GLN A 263 -11.22 6.24 -7.15
N MET A 264 -10.18 6.89 -7.65
CA MET A 264 -10.17 7.48 -8.99
C MET A 264 -8.87 7.16 -9.74
N ILE A 265 -9.02 6.89 -11.04
CA ILE A 265 -7.92 6.80 -11.99
C ILE A 265 -7.90 8.11 -12.77
N PHE A 266 -6.78 8.82 -12.74
CA PHE A 266 -6.60 10.10 -13.42
C PHE A 266 -6.03 9.92 -14.83
N ALA A 267 -5.10 8.99 -14.99
CA ALA A 267 -4.48 8.68 -16.27
C ALA A 267 -4.02 7.22 -16.32
N SER A 268 -3.92 6.69 -17.55
CA SER A 268 -3.26 5.43 -17.86
C SER A 268 -2.10 5.73 -18.81
N CYS A 269 -0.93 5.18 -18.54
CA CYS A 269 0.30 5.54 -19.21
C CYS A 269 1.02 4.30 -19.75
N LYS A 270 1.78 4.48 -20.84
CA LYS A 270 2.71 3.50 -21.38
C LYS A 270 4.15 3.94 -21.13
N ILE A 271 5.00 2.99 -20.76
CA ILE A 271 6.44 3.17 -20.70
C ILE A 271 6.97 2.89 -22.12
N SER A 272 7.55 3.89 -22.78
CA SER A 272 8.11 3.67 -24.10
C SER A 272 9.41 2.86 -24.00
N SER A 273 9.65 1.97 -24.98
CA SER A 273 10.87 1.17 -25.09
C SER A 273 12.16 1.99 -25.22
N HIS A 274 12.05 3.31 -25.46
CA HIS A 274 13.15 4.23 -25.67
C HIS A 274 13.41 5.19 -24.48
N ARG A 275 12.99 4.84 -23.27
CA ARG A 275 13.15 5.68 -22.07
C ARG A 275 12.49 7.07 -22.14
N ILE A 276 11.58 7.30 -23.05
CA ILE A 276 10.76 8.51 -23.08
C ILE A 276 9.67 8.33 -22.02
N PRO A 277 9.39 9.34 -21.16
CA PRO A 277 8.29 9.27 -20.22
C PRO A 277 7.00 8.88 -20.93
N GLY A 278 6.22 7.97 -20.37
CA GLY A 278 4.97 7.53 -20.96
C GLY A 278 4.07 8.72 -21.31
N VAL A 279 3.52 8.73 -22.51
CA VAL A 279 2.55 9.76 -22.89
C VAL A 279 1.25 9.47 -22.16
N PRO A 280 0.74 10.41 -21.32
CA PRO A 280 -0.54 10.20 -20.66
C PRO A 280 -1.64 9.94 -21.69
N VAL A 281 -2.36 8.86 -21.53
CA VAL A 281 -3.54 8.58 -22.35
C VAL A 281 -4.58 9.69 -22.09
N THR A 282 -5.06 10.31 -23.14
CA THR A 282 -5.95 11.46 -23.00
C THR A 282 -7.25 11.13 -22.25
N ARG A 283 -7.89 12.13 -21.65
CA ARG A 283 -9.20 12.01 -20.97
C ARG A 283 -10.25 11.23 -21.77
N PHE A 284 -10.20 11.30 -23.11
CA PHE A 284 -11.10 10.59 -24.02
C PHE A 284 -10.96 9.07 -23.91
N ASP A 285 -9.74 8.56 -23.76
CA ASP A 285 -9.49 7.11 -23.66
C ASP A 285 -9.90 6.58 -22.29
N VAL A 286 -9.71 7.37 -21.23
CA VAL A 286 -10.16 7.04 -19.87
C VAL A 286 -11.70 7.04 -19.82
N ALA A 287 -12.35 8.08 -20.38
CA ALA A 287 -13.81 8.19 -20.43
C ALA A 287 -14.45 7.06 -21.25
N ARG A 288 -13.86 6.69 -22.39
CA ARG A 288 -14.36 5.61 -23.27
C ARG A 288 -14.26 4.23 -22.62
N ARG A 289 -13.24 3.99 -21.77
CA ARG A 289 -13.02 2.72 -21.06
C ARG A 289 -13.85 2.59 -19.80
N ILE A 290 -14.01 3.65 -19.03
CA ILE A 290 -15.00 3.71 -17.95
C ILE A 290 -16.40 3.48 -18.52
N ALA A 291 -16.62 3.87 -19.79
CA ALA A 291 -17.87 3.67 -20.52
C ALA A 291 -18.24 2.21 -20.77
N SER A 292 -17.27 1.35 -20.97
CA SER A 292 -17.42 -0.08 -21.28
C SER A 292 -17.18 -1.03 -20.09
N SER A 293 -16.74 -0.52 -18.94
CA SER A 293 -16.36 -1.28 -17.76
C SER A 293 -17.59 -1.76 -16.96
N PRO A 294 -17.54 -2.97 -16.34
CA PRO A 294 -18.49 -3.40 -15.32
C PRO A 294 -18.68 -2.39 -14.18
N ILE A 295 -17.65 -1.58 -13.90
CA ILE A 295 -17.67 -0.47 -12.93
C ILE A 295 -18.78 0.54 -13.26
N ARG A 296 -19.10 0.78 -14.53
CA ARG A 296 -20.24 1.65 -14.92
C ARG A 296 -21.58 1.10 -14.46
N LYS A 297 -21.76 -0.21 -14.49
CA LYS A 297 -22.96 -0.86 -13.96
C LYS A 297 -23.04 -0.68 -12.44
N LEU A 298 -21.92 -0.82 -11.74
CA LEU A 298 -21.84 -0.62 -10.27
C LEU A 298 -22.05 0.86 -9.90
N VAL A 299 -21.39 1.79 -10.56
CA VAL A 299 -21.54 3.25 -10.32
C VAL A 299 -22.97 3.70 -10.64
N ARG A 300 -23.59 3.19 -11.73
CA ARG A 300 -25.02 3.44 -12.02
C ARG A 300 -25.93 2.87 -10.93
N LYS A 301 -25.66 1.65 -10.47
CA LYS A 301 -26.42 1.00 -9.38
C LYS A 301 -26.28 1.81 -8.08
N TYR A 302 -25.07 2.28 -7.76
CA TYR A 302 -24.80 3.10 -6.58
C TYR A 302 -25.44 4.50 -6.66
N LYS A 303 -25.35 5.17 -7.82
CA LYS A 303 -26.05 6.45 -8.04
C LYS A 303 -27.57 6.32 -7.95
N LYS A 304 -28.13 5.20 -8.44
CA LYS A 304 -29.56 4.93 -8.33
C LYS A 304 -29.96 4.71 -6.87
N LEU A 305 -29.21 3.91 -6.12
CA LEU A 305 -29.45 3.65 -4.70
C LEU A 305 -29.32 4.94 -3.87
N SER A 306 -28.34 5.78 -4.14
CA SER A 306 -28.14 7.06 -3.43
C SER A 306 -29.24 8.09 -3.78
N ALA A 307 -29.74 8.08 -4.99
CA ALA A 307 -30.88 8.92 -5.40
C ALA A 307 -32.19 8.46 -4.75
N ASP A 308 -32.42 7.15 -4.68
CA ASP A 308 -33.60 6.56 -4.04
C ASP A 308 -33.56 6.80 -2.51
N TRP A 309 -32.37 6.72 -1.90
CA TRP A 309 -32.18 7.05 -0.48
C TRP A 309 -32.47 8.53 -0.18
N ARG A 310 -32.00 9.45 -1.06
CA ARG A 310 -32.30 10.90 -0.91
C ARG A 310 -33.79 11.18 -1.09
N LYS A 311 -34.47 10.50 -2.02
CA LYS A 311 -35.93 10.62 -2.19
C LYS A 311 -36.69 10.14 -0.97
N LYS A 312 -36.33 8.97 -0.41
CA LYS A 312 -36.91 8.44 0.82
C LYS A 312 -36.73 9.40 2.00
N ARG A 313 -35.53 9.97 2.15
CA ARG A 313 -35.24 10.93 3.24
C ARG A 313 -36.02 12.23 3.11
N LYS A 314 -36.22 12.72 1.88
CA LYS A 314 -37.10 13.89 1.64
C LYS A 314 -38.57 13.58 1.93
N ALA A 315 -39.05 12.40 1.56
CA ALA A 315 -40.42 11.98 1.83
C ALA A 315 -40.69 11.84 3.34
N THR A 316 -39.74 11.29 4.09
CA THR A 316 -39.85 11.17 5.56
C THR A 316 -39.81 12.54 6.25
N ALA A 317 -38.99 13.48 5.75
CA ALA A 317 -38.92 14.83 6.27
C ALA A 317 -40.20 15.66 5.98
N VAL A 318 -40.87 15.41 4.85
CA VAL A 318 -42.17 16.04 4.52
C VAL A 318 -43.30 15.42 5.36
N ALA A 319 -43.32 14.11 5.55
CA ALA A 319 -44.32 13.43 6.40
C ALA A 319 -44.21 13.87 7.87
N GLY A 320 -43.00 14.11 8.40
CA GLY A 320 -42.80 14.60 9.73
C GLY A 320 -43.21 16.08 9.96
N ARG A 321 -43.36 16.88 8.89
CA ARG A 321 -43.86 18.26 8.94
C ARG A 321 -45.39 18.37 8.83
N ILE A 322 -46.07 17.33 8.37
CA ILE A 322 -47.56 17.31 8.25
C ILE A 322 -48.18 16.74 9.53
N ALA A 323 -47.37 16.11 10.38
CA ALA A 323 -47.83 15.52 11.66
C ALA A 323 -47.58 16.42 12.89
N GLN A 324 -47.17 17.66 12.69
CA GLN A 324 -47.15 18.77 13.66
C GLN A 324 -48.14 19.85 13.25
#